data_65c144e8b265095e8589f17e85ed8929
#
_entry.id   65c144e8b265095e8589f17e85ed8929
#
_cell.length_a   1.000
_cell.length_b   1.000
_cell.length_c   1.000
_cell.angle_alpha   90.00
_cell.angle_beta   90.00
_cell.angle_gamma   90.00
#
_symmetry.space_group_name_H-M   'P 1'
#
loop_
_entity.id
_entity.type
_entity.pdbx_description
1 polymer ?
#
loop_
_entity_poly.entity_id
_entity_poly.type
_entity_poly.pdbx_seq_one_letter_code
_entity_poly.pdbx_strand_id
1 'polypeptide(L)'
;MKSSDRAPLIRAAVLEPFIQVADRIGTPVERLLRSVRLPSERLEDAALLLPETACWHFIHSVVAKEGIPNFGLIAANAVTFPDLAELASLTHGCSNLLDVLKRFCVVAPLFTNNALFVLEGTADHVWFSQKAKPLLDDYAQIHLFQVLGMIQLVQLATGSPASMAVGWNHTDAVNVFWANPASWMAT
;
A
#
# COMPACT_ATOMS: atom_id res chain seq x y z
N MET A 1 -13.12 -7.63 23.63
CA MET A 1 -12.58 -6.27 23.47
C MET A 1 -13.39 -5.63 22.35
N LYS A 2 -14.19 -4.57 22.63
CA LYS A 2 -15.02 -3.92 21.61
C LYS A 2 -14.10 -3.32 20.57
N SER A 3 -14.22 -3.76 19.32
CA SER A 3 -13.59 -3.11 18.15
C SER A 3 -13.94 -1.63 18.22
N SER A 4 -12.94 -0.79 18.33
CA SER A 4 -13.09 0.66 18.33
C SER A 4 -13.76 1.06 17.01
N ASP A 5 -14.92 1.67 17.10
CA ASP A 5 -15.73 2.16 15.97
C ASP A 5 -15.12 3.47 15.42
N ARG A 6 -13.80 3.44 15.19
CA ARG A 6 -13.07 4.57 14.61
C ARG A 6 -13.26 4.56 13.10
N ALA A 7 -13.53 5.74 12.56
CA ALA A 7 -13.58 5.92 11.12
C ALA A 7 -12.26 5.47 10.47
N PRO A 8 -12.30 4.72 9.37
CA PRO A 8 -11.12 4.38 8.60
C PRO A 8 -10.48 5.63 8.02
N LEU A 9 -9.21 5.84 8.36
CA LEU A 9 -8.41 6.97 7.92
C LEU A 9 -7.12 6.51 7.28
N ILE A 10 -6.67 7.24 6.27
CA ILE A 10 -5.42 7.00 5.54
C ILE A 10 -4.68 8.31 5.32
N ARG A 11 -3.34 8.30 5.28
CA ARG A 11 -2.57 9.50 4.95
C ARG A 11 -2.68 9.86 3.47
N ALA A 12 -2.68 11.16 3.19
CA ALA A 12 -2.70 11.70 1.84
C ALA A 12 -1.55 11.17 0.97
N ALA A 13 -0.39 10.92 1.56
CA ALA A 13 0.76 10.30 0.89
C ALA A 13 0.41 9.00 0.15
N VAL A 14 -0.55 8.22 0.64
CA VAL A 14 -0.96 6.96 -0.01
C VAL A 14 -1.82 7.22 -1.24
N LEU A 15 -2.58 8.32 -1.26
CA LEU A 15 -3.42 8.70 -2.40
C LEU A 15 -2.63 9.43 -3.50
N GLU A 16 -1.53 10.06 -3.14
CA GLU A 16 -0.74 10.91 -4.05
C GLU A 16 -0.31 10.21 -5.35
N PRO A 17 0.19 8.96 -5.37
CA PRO A 17 0.54 8.26 -6.61
C PRO A 17 -0.62 8.17 -7.60
N PHE A 18 -1.82 7.94 -7.10
CA PHE A 18 -3.03 7.86 -7.91
C PHE A 18 -3.40 9.24 -8.50
N ILE A 19 -3.25 10.29 -7.70
CA ILE A 19 -3.47 11.67 -8.14
C ILE A 19 -2.50 12.04 -9.24
N GLN A 20 -1.21 11.79 -9.06
CA GLN A 20 -0.17 12.09 -10.04
C GLN A 20 -0.40 11.38 -11.38
N VAL A 21 -0.81 10.11 -11.34
CA VAL A 21 -1.13 9.37 -12.57
C VAL A 21 -2.39 9.93 -13.22
N ALA A 22 -3.44 10.19 -12.44
CA ALA A 22 -4.69 10.76 -12.95
C ALA A 22 -4.47 12.13 -13.62
N ASP A 23 -3.66 13.00 -13.00
CA ASP A 23 -3.32 14.30 -13.56
C ASP A 23 -2.52 14.16 -14.86
N ARG A 24 -1.54 13.27 -14.89
CA ARG A 24 -0.70 12.99 -16.07
C ARG A 24 -1.48 12.53 -17.29
N ILE A 25 -2.58 11.80 -17.09
CA ILE A 25 -3.47 11.35 -18.18
C ILE A 25 -4.57 12.36 -18.52
N GLY A 26 -4.57 13.55 -17.87
CA GLY A 26 -5.51 14.63 -18.15
C GLY A 26 -6.89 14.47 -17.47
N THR A 27 -6.99 13.61 -16.46
CA THR A 27 -8.22 13.48 -15.66
C THR A 27 -8.48 14.78 -14.87
N PRO A 28 -9.72 15.29 -14.79
CA PRO A 28 -10.04 16.48 -14.00
C PRO A 28 -10.02 16.17 -12.50
N VAL A 29 -8.83 15.99 -11.93
CA VAL A 29 -8.55 15.54 -10.57
C VAL A 29 -9.31 16.34 -9.53
N GLU A 30 -9.21 17.68 -9.56
CA GLU A 30 -9.89 18.54 -8.57
C GLU A 30 -11.41 18.33 -8.55
N ARG A 31 -12.03 18.14 -9.73
CA ARG A 31 -13.46 17.90 -9.83
C ARG A 31 -13.85 16.56 -9.20
N LEU A 32 -13.02 15.52 -9.42
CA LEU A 32 -13.26 14.20 -8.83
C LEU A 32 -13.04 14.22 -7.33
N LEU A 33 -11.98 14.85 -6.82
CA LEU A 33 -11.74 15.01 -5.39
C LEU A 33 -12.93 15.69 -4.71
N ARG A 34 -13.42 16.81 -5.27
CA ARG A 34 -14.59 17.50 -4.75
C ARG A 34 -15.86 16.63 -4.76
N SER A 35 -16.06 15.79 -5.79
CA SER A 35 -17.23 14.90 -5.89
C SER A 35 -17.28 13.86 -4.77
N VAL A 36 -16.13 13.43 -4.27
CA VAL A 36 -15.98 12.48 -3.14
C VAL A 36 -15.71 13.18 -1.80
N ARG A 37 -15.83 14.52 -1.76
CA ARG A 37 -15.61 15.35 -0.57
C ARG A 37 -14.20 15.29 0.01
N LEU A 38 -13.20 15.08 -0.84
CA LEU A 38 -11.80 15.23 -0.48
C LEU A 38 -11.33 16.68 -0.72
N PRO A 39 -10.45 17.22 0.14
CA PRO A 39 -9.87 18.54 -0.06
C PRO A 39 -8.94 18.52 -1.27
N SER A 40 -9.04 19.48 -2.18
CA SER A 40 -8.13 19.61 -3.31
C SER A 40 -6.88 20.44 -2.98
N GLU A 41 -7.02 21.41 -2.06
CA GLU A 41 -5.96 22.40 -1.77
C GLU A 41 -4.96 21.98 -0.67
N ARG A 42 -5.26 20.90 0.07
CA ARG A 42 -4.46 20.45 1.23
C ARG A 42 -3.77 19.11 1.04
N LEU A 43 -3.87 18.52 -0.14
CA LEU A 43 -3.25 17.22 -0.41
C LEU A 43 -1.72 17.29 -0.55
N GLU A 44 -1.15 18.49 -0.59
CA GLU A 44 0.30 18.71 -0.49
C GLU A 44 0.88 18.33 0.88
N ASP A 45 0.04 18.29 1.92
CA ASP A 45 0.44 17.77 3.23
C ASP A 45 0.32 16.24 3.25
N ALA A 46 1.42 15.57 3.00
CA ALA A 46 1.53 14.10 3.00
C ALA A 46 1.05 13.43 4.31
N ALA A 47 1.10 14.16 5.43
CA ALA A 47 0.69 13.67 6.74
C ALA A 47 -0.82 13.85 7.00
N LEU A 48 -1.54 14.59 6.17
CA LEU A 48 -2.97 14.80 6.30
C LEU A 48 -3.72 13.46 6.33
N LEU A 49 -4.60 13.30 7.32
CA LEU A 49 -5.47 12.13 7.41
C LEU A 49 -6.76 12.37 6.63
N LEU A 50 -7.07 11.45 5.73
CA LEU A 50 -8.23 11.47 4.85
C LEU A 50 -9.17 10.31 5.19
N PRO A 51 -10.51 10.46 5.00
CA PRO A 51 -11.42 9.34 5.06
C PRO A 51 -11.05 8.30 3.99
N GLU A 52 -10.67 7.10 4.41
CA GLU A 52 -10.17 6.06 3.52
C GLU A 52 -11.19 5.68 2.44
N THR A 53 -12.47 5.56 2.81
CA THR A 53 -13.55 5.28 1.86
C THR A 53 -13.64 6.33 0.75
N ALA A 54 -13.46 7.62 1.07
CA ALA A 54 -13.48 8.67 0.06
C ALA A 54 -12.29 8.57 -0.91
N CYS A 55 -11.11 8.19 -0.40
CA CYS A 55 -9.93 7.95 -1.23
C CYS A 55 -10.18 6.81 -2.23
N TRP A 56 -10.80 5.72 -1.78
CA TRP A 56 -11.11 4.60 -2.66
C TRP A 56 -12.20 4.95 -3.68
N HIS A 57 -13.20 5.73 -3.31
CA HIS A 57 -14.20 6.24 -4.26
C HIS A 57 -13.58 7.15 -5.33
N PHE A 58 -12.58 7.96 -4.99
CA PHE A 58 -11.82 8.72 -5.97
C PHE A 58 -11.14 7.80 -7.00
N ILE A 59 -10.42 6.76 -6.54
CA ILE A 59 -9.75 5.80 -7.41
C ILE A 59 -10.75 5.11 -8.34
N HIS A 60 -11.88 4.64 -7.81
CA HIS A 60 -12.94 4.04 -8.62
C HIS A 60 -13.52 5.00 -9.66
N SER A 61 -13.68 6.28 -9.30
CA SER A 61 -14.16 7.32 -10.22
C SER A 61 -13.20 7.56 -11.37
N VAL A 62 -11.89 7.53 -11.12
CA VAL A 62 -10.87 7.62 -12.18
C VAL A 62 -10.95 6.39 -13.09
N VAL A 63 -10.96 5.19 -12.52
CA VAL A 63 -11.04 3.93 -13.28
C VAL A 63 -12.29 3.90 -14.18
N ALA A 64 -13.44 4.23 -13.61
CA ALA A 64 -14.71 4.22 -14.36
C ALA A 64 -14.73 5.27 -15.48
N LYS A 65 -14.13 6.44 -15.24
CA LYS A 65 -14.11 7.53 -16.20
C LYS A 65 -13.15 7.29 -17.34
N GLU A 66 -11.94 6.83 -17.02
CA GLU A 66 -10.85 6.70 -18.00
C GLU A 66 -10.75 5.29 -18.61
N GLY A 67 -11.47 4.31 -18.07
CA GLY A 67 -11.49 2.94 -18.57
C GLY A 67 -10.16 2.20 -18.38
N ILE A 68 -9.41 2.48 -17.30
CA ILE A 68 -8.09 1.92 -17.05
C ILE A 68 -8.18 0.78 -16.03
N PRO A 69 -8.23 -0.48 -16.44
CA PRO A 69 -8.49 -1.62 -15.54
C PRO A 69 -7.33 -1.97 -14.61
N ASN A 70 -6.14 -1.43 -14.86
CA ASN A 70 -4.93 -1.66 -14.07
C ASN A 70 -4.37 -0.37 -13.43
N PHE A 71 -5.24 0.58 -13.12
CA PHE A 71 -4.85 1.89 -12.60
C PHE A 71 -4.03 1.79 -11.31
N GLY A 72 -4.40 0.86 -10.40
CA GLY A 72 -3.63 0.62 -9.17
C GLY A 72 -2.21 0.16 -9.42
N LEU A 73 -1.99 -0.68 -10.43
CA LEU A 73 -0.66 -1.12 -10.83
C LEU A 73 0.16 0.03 -11.43
N ILE A 74 -0.46 0.88 -12.25
CA ILE A 74 0.19 2.05 -12.84
C ILE A 74 0.59 3.04 -11.74
N ALA A 75 -0.30 3.30 -10.78
CA ALA A 75 -0.02 4.17 -9.65
C ALA A 75 1.14 3.65 -8.79
N ALA A 76 1.17 2.35 -8.50
CA ALA A 76 2.26 1.75 -7.73
C ALA A 76 3.62 1.80 -8.46
N ASN A 77 3.64 1.73 -9.79
CA ASN A 77 4.86 1.89 -10.59
C ASN A 77 5.30 3.36 -10.74
N ALA A 78 4.41 4.31 -10.49
CA ALA A 78 4.72 5.73 -10.62
C ALA A 78 5.53 6.29 -9.44
N VAL A 79 5.56 5.57 -8.32
CA VAL A 79 6.27 5.94 -7.09
C VAL A 79 7.12 4.77 -6.65
N THR A 80 8.33 5.06 -6.20
CA THR A 80 9.17 4.06 -5.56
C THR A 80 9.13 4.24 -4.05
N PHE A 81 9.31 3.17 -3.27
CA PHE A 81 9.36 3.26 -1.80
C PHE A 81 10.39 4.29 -1.28
N PRO A 82 11.57 4.47 -1.92
CA PRO A 82 12.51 5.52 -1.55
C PRO A 82 11.96 6.94 -1.67
N ASP A 83 10.97 7.18 -2.52
CA ASP A 83 10.35 8.50 -2.69
C ASP A 83 9.44 8.87 -1.51
N LEU A 84 9.01 7.88 -0.73
CA LEU A 84 8.28 8.08 0.52
C LEU A 84 9.29 8.18 1.67
N ALA A 85 9.61 9.40 2.10
CA ALA A 85 10.70 9.69 3.05
C ALA A 85 10.65 8.82 4.33
N GLU A 86 9.45 8.55 4.86
CA GLU A 86 9.29 7.70 6.03
C GLU A 86 9.60 6.22 5.73
N LEU A 87 9.33 5.75 4.51
CA LEU A 87 9.63 4.38 4.09
C LEU A 87 11.08 4.22 3.61
N ALA A 88 11.68 5.27 3.07
CA ALA A 88 13.11 5.28 2.73
C ALA A 88 13.99 4.97 3.96
N SER A 89 13.55 5.42 5.13
CA SER A 89 14.28 5.16 6.38
C SER A 89 14.17 3.71 6.88
N LEU A 90 13.25 2.91 6.34
CA LEU A 90 13.01 1.53 6.81
C LEU A 90 14.22 0.62 6.63
N THR A 91 15.00 0.85 5.59
CA THR A 91 16.18 0.04 5.28
C THR A 91 17.44 0.47 6.07
N HIS A 92 17.45 1.68 6.61
CA HIS A 92 18.61 2.19 7.33
C HIS A 92 18.89 1.39 8.62
N GLY A 93 20.06 0.78 8.70
CA GLY A 93 20.47 -0.02 9.85
C GLY A 93 19.75 -1.36 9.98
N CYS A 94 19.07 -1.82 8.93
CA CYS A 94 18.58 -3.18 8.83
C CYS A 94 19.66 -4.08 8.21
N SER A 95 19.86 -5.25 8.81
CA SER A 95 20.87 -6.21 8.34
C SER A 95 20.30 -7.22 7.33
N ASN A 96 18.99 -7.34 7.26
CA ASN A 96 18.31 -8.33 6.42
C ASN A 96 16.86 -7.95 6.13
N LEU A 97 16.21 -8.68 5.21
CA LEU A 97 14.82 -8.47 4.84
C LEU A 97 13.84 -8.57 6.02
N LEU A 98 14.05 -9.53 6.91
CA LEU A 98 13.14 -9.73 8.05
C LEU A 98 13.11 -8.50 8.96
N ASP A 99 14.23 -7.84 9.18
CA ASP A 99 14.30 -6.61 9.97
C ASP A 99 13.55 -5.46 9.28
N VAL A 100 13.66 -5.35 7.96
CA VAL A 100 12.90 -4.36 7.16
C VAL A 100 11.40 -4.61 7.29
N LEU A 101 10.95 -5.85 7.11
CA LEU A 101 9.53 -6.21 7.20
C LEU A 101 8.96 -6.01 8.61
N LYS A 102 9.72 -6.37 9.66
CA LYS A 102 9.33 -6.10 11.06
C LYS A 102 9.19 -4.60 11.30
N ARG A 103 10.13 -3.80 10.85
CA ARG A 103 10.08 -2.35 10.97
C ARG A 103 8.91 -1.77 10.20
N PHE A 104 8.65 -2.26 8.99
CA PHE A 104 7.47 -1.87 8.22
C PHE A 104 6.16 -2.14 8.98
N CYS A 105 6.00 -3.32 9.59
CA CYS A 105 4.82 -3.64 10.41
C CYS A 105 4.61 -2.64 11.57
N VAL A 106 5.69 -2.08 12.13
CA VAL A 106 5.61 -1.06 13.19
C VAL A 106 5.23 0.31 12.64
N VAL A 107 5.71 0.67 11.44
CA VAL A 107 5.51 1.99 10.84
C VAL A 107 4.19 2.08 10.08
N ALA A 108 3.73 0.99 9.48
CA ALA A 108 2.52 0.96 8.64
C ALA A 108 1.26 1.56 9.30
N PRO A 109 1.00 1.39 10.62
CA PRO A 109 -0.11 2.06 11.30
C PRO A 109 -0.07 3.59 11.29
N LEU A 110 1.06 4.19 10.94
CA LEU A 110 1.16 5.65 10.74
C LEU A 110 0.50 6.09 9.43
N PHE A 111 0.34 5.20 8.46
CA PHE A 111 -0.25 5.50 7.16
C PHE A 111 -1.75 5.22 7.09
N THR A 112 -2.22 4.19 7.80
CA THR A 112 -3.64 3.83 7.86
C THR A 112 -3.99 3.18 9.20
N ASN A 113 -5.18 3.46 9.70
CA ASN A 113 -5.71 2.81 10.89
C ASN A 113 -6.62 1.60 10.58
N ASN A 114 -6.80 1.28 9.30
CA ASN A 114 -7.69 0.20 8.83
C ASN A 114 -6.92 -1.07 8.42
N ALA A 115 -5.61 -0.99 8.22
CA ALA A 115 -4.79 -2.14 7.83
C ALA A 115 -3.84 -2.57 8.94
N LEU A 116 -3.72 -3.87 9.11
CA LEU A 116 -2.75 -4.52 9.97
C LEU A 116 -1.80 -5.36 9.11
N PHE A 117 -0.51 -5.10 9.20
CA PHE A 117 0.52 -5.89 8.56
C PHE A 117 1.10 -6.89 9.55
N VAL A 118 1.18 -8.15 9.13
CA VAL A 118 1.55 -9.27 10.00
C VAL A 118 2.60 -10.13 9.31
N LEU A 119 3.58 -10.56 10.08
CA LEU A 119 4.56 -11.56 9.67
C LEU A 119 4.27 -12.86 10.39
N GLU A 120 4.00 -13.91 9.64
CA GLU A 120 3.77 -15.25 10.16
C GLU A 120 4.68 -16.21 9.41
N GLY A 121 5.37 -17.11 10.11
CA GLY A 121 6.30 -17.98 9.41
C GLY A 121 6.76 -19.19 10.19
N THR A 122 7.42 -20.05 9.45
CA THR A 122 8.13 -21.25 9.93
C THR A 122 9.63 -21.08 9.68
N ALA A 123 10.42 -22.11 9.93
CA ALA A 123 11.86 -22.11 9.62
C ALA A 123 12.14 -21.96 8.11
N ASP A 124 11.20 -22.36 7.25
CA ASP A 124 11.44 -22.46 5.80
C ASP A 124 10.77 -21.35 5.00
N HIS A 125 9.80 -20.64 5.57
CA HIS A 125 9.06 -19.58 4.86
C HIS A 125 8.42 -18.57 5.80
N VAL A 126 8.18 -17.37 5.28
CA VAL A 126 7.44 -16.32 5.97
C VAL A 126 6.34 -15.78 5.07
N TRP A 127 5.19 -15.57 5.69
CA TRP A 127 4.07 -14.88 5.12
C TRP A 127 4.11 -13.41 5.58
N PHE A 128 4.16 -12.49 4.64
CA PHE A 128 3.92 -11.09 4.89
C PHE A 128 2.51 -10.76 4.43
N SER A 129 1.62 -10.52 5.38
CA SER A 129 0.18 -10.41 5.15
C SER A 129 -0.32 -9.03 5.52
N GLN A 130 -1.24 -8.50 4.72
CA GLN A 130 -2.04 -7.35 5.09
C GLN A 130 -3.48 -7.80 5.35
N LYS A 131 -4.00 -7.44 6.51
CA LYS A 131 -5.40 -7.66 6.91
C LYS A 131 -6.05 -6.29 7.05
N ALA A 132 -7.11 -6.03 6.29
CA ALA A 132 -7.87 -4.78 6.33
C ALA A 132 -9.37 -5.08 6.42
N LYS A 133 -10.14 -4.17 7.04
CA LYS A 133 -11.59 -4.27 7.03
C LYS A 133 -12.08 -3.79 5.65
N PRO A 134 -12.88 -4.58 4.93
CA PRO A 134 -13.45 -4.15 3.66
C PRO A 134 -14.31 -2.89 3.82
N LEU A 135 -14.12 -1.91 2.96
CA LEU A 135 -14.87 -0.65 2.96
C LEU A 135 -15.72 -0.49 1.70
N LEU A 136 -15.45 -1.28 0.66
CA LEU A 136 -16.11 -1.32 -0.64
C LEU A 136 -16.29 -2.77 -1.07
N ASP A 137 -17.14 -2.97 -2.07
CA ASP A 137 -17.35 -4.30 -2.68
C ASP A 137 -16.25 -4.68 -3.68
N ASP A 138 -15.57 -3.69 -4.27
CA ASP A 138 -14.47 -3.89 -5.22
C ASP A 138 -13.18 -3.23 -4.73
N TYR A 139 -12.19 -4.05 -4.48
CA TYR A 139 -10.85 -3.67 -4.02
C TYR A 139 -9.75 -3.92 -5.06
N ALA A 140 -10.08 -4.33 -6.27
CA ALA A 140 -9.09 -4.79 -7.25
C ALA A 140 -7.94 -3.79 -7.45
N GLN A 141 -8.23 -2.50 -7.61
CA GLN A 141 -7.20 -1.48 -7.84
C GLN A 141 -6.32 -1.25 -6.61
N ILE A 142 -6.93 -1.29 -5.44
CA ILE A 142 -6.24 -1.10 -4.16
C ILE A 142 -5.32 -2.29 -3.91
N HIS A 143 -5.79 -3.50 -4.14
CA HIS A 143 -5.01 -4.71 -4.01
C HIS A 143 -3.82 -4.74 -4.99
N LEU A 144 -4.02 -4.36 -6.26
CA LEU A 144 -2.92 -4.25 -7.23
C LEU A 144 -1.84 -3.28 -6.75
N PHE A 145 -2.24 -2.12 -6.23
CA PHE A 145 -1.32 -1.15 -5.64
C PHE A 145 -0.56 -1.71 -4.45
N GLN A 146 -1.26 -2.35 -3.52
CA GLN A 146 -0.69 -2.90 -2.29
C GLN A 146 0.28 -4.04 -2.57
N VAL A 147 -0.11 -4.99 -3.44
CA VAL A 147 0.76 -6.12 -3.83
C VAL A 147 2.06 -5.63 -4.44
N LEU A 148 1.99 -4.69 -5.39
CA LEU A 148 3.20 -4.17 -6.01
C LEU A 148 4.06 -3.40 -5.00
N GLY A 149 3.43 -2.64 -4.09
CA GLY A 149 4.15 -1.99 -2.99
C GLY A 149 4.88 -2.99 -2.09
N MET A 150 4.25 -4.10 -1.71
CA MET A 150 4.89 -5.16 -0.94
C MET A 150 6.06 -5.80 -1.71
N ILE A 151 5.91 -6.02 -3.02
CA ILE A 151 6.98 -6.51 -3.90
C ILE A 151 8.16 -5.53 -3.93
N GLN A 152 7.89 -4.25 -4.13
CA GLN A 152 8.93 -3.21 -4.15
C GLN A 152 9.68 -3.12 -2.82
N LEU A 153 8.97 -3.24 -1.68
CA LEU A 153 9.60 -3.24 -0.37
C LEU A 153 10.59 -4.39 -0.22
N VAL A 154 10.22 -5.57 -0.69
CA VAL A 154 11.10 -6.75 -0.67
C VAL A 154 12.29 -6.56 -1.61
N GLN A 155 12.08 -6.07 -2.82
CA GLN A 155 13.14 -5.78 -3.78
C GLN A 155 14.13 -4.74 -3.23
N LEU A 156 13.63 -3.71 -2.56
CA LEU A 156 14.46 -2.69 -1.90
C LEU A 156 15.38 -3.31 -0.83
N ALA A 157 14.83 -4.24 -0.04
CA ALA A 157 15.58 -4.88 1.04
C ALA A 157 16.59 -5.92 0.55
N THR A 158 16.34 -6.57 -0.59
CA THR A 158 17.18 -7.68 -1.07
C THR A 158 18.11 -7.28 -2.22
N GLY A 159 17.88 -6.12 -2.85
CA GLY A 159 18.59 -5.69 -4.04
C GLY A 159 18.36 -6.58 -5.29
N SER A 160 17.44 -7.53 -5.21
CA SER A 160 17.17 -8.50 -6.28
C SER A 160 15.67 -8.67 -6.50
N PRO A 161 15.22 -8.89 -7.76
CA PRO A 161 13.88 -9.40 -8.00
C PRO A 161 13.82 -10.83 -7.50
N ALA A 162 13.44 -10.98 -6.25
CA ALA A 162 13.34 -12.27 -5.62
C ALA A 162 12.20 -13.09 -6.23
N SER A 163 12.33 -14.41 -6.21
CA SER A 163 11.25 -15.33 -6.54
C SER A 163 10.17 -15.25 -5.47
N MET A 164 9.10 -14.54 -5.79
CA MET A 164 7.96 -14.33 -4.90
C MET A 164 6.74 -15.04 -5.46
N ALA A 165 5.98 -15.67 -4.59
CA ALA A 165 4.63 -16.10 -4.90
C ALA A 165 3.65 -15.13 -4.21
N VAL A 166 2.72 -14.59 -4.96
CA VAL A 166 1.62 -13.78 -4.44
C VAL A 166 0.39 -14.67 -4.36
N GLY A 167 -0.15 -14.83 -3.17
CA GLY A 167 -1.37 -15.59 -2.93
C GLY A 167 -2.50 -14.69 -2.45
N TRP A 168 -3.70 -14.92 -2.97
CA TRP A 168 -4.92 -14.31 -2.48
C TRP A 168 -5.61 -15.32 -1.57
N ASN A 169 -5.94 -14.92 -0.36
CA ASN A 169 -6.80 -15.69 0.50
C ASN A 169 -8.21 -15.08 0.48
N HIS A 170 -9.25 -15.91 0.42
CA HIS A 170 -10.67 -15.48 0.37
C HIS A 170 -11.14 -14.67 1.59
N THR A 171 -10.25 -14.37 2.54
CA THR A 171 -10.55 -13.63 3.78
C THR A 171 -9.95 -12.22 3.78
N ASP A 172 -10.16 -11.44 2.72
CA ASP A 172 -9.81 -10.00 2.66
C ASP A 172 -8.33 -9.68 3.02
N ALA A 173 -7.43 -10.64 2.82
CA ALA A 173 -6.00 -10.48 3.08
C ALA A 173 -5.19 -10.61 1.80
N VAL A 174 -4.31 -9.63 1.57
CA VAL A 174 -3.24 -9.73 0.58
C VAL A 174 -2.07 -10.43 1.25
N ASN A 175 -1.61 -11.53 0.68
CA ASN A 175 -0.49 -12.30 1.18
C ASN A 175 0.63 -12.32 0.16
N VAL A 176 1.84 -12.01 0.59
CA VAL A 176 3.05 -12.21 -0.20
C VAL A 176 3.85 -13.33 0.46
N PHE A 177 4.08 -14.39 -0.29
CA PHE A 177 4.81 -15.56 0.17
C PHE A 177 6.27 -15.48 -0.25
N TRP A 178 7.15 -15.83 0.66
CA TRP A 178 8.58 -15.93 0.43
C TRP A 178 9.11 -17.29 0.84
N ALA A 179 9.71 -17.99 -0.11
CA ALA A 179 10.42 -19.25 0.14
C ALA A 179 11.92 -19.03 -0.05
N ASN A 180 12.66 -18.92 0.98
CA ASN A 180 14.07 -19.25 1.20
C ASN A 180 14.66 -18.52 2.42
N PRO A 181 14.63 -19.13 3.62
CA PRO A 181 15.17 -18.51 4.84
C PRO A 181 16.69 -18.32 4.83
N ALA A 182 17.44 -19.10 4.04
CA ALA A 182 18.90 -19.03 4.02
C ALA A 182 19.43 -17.68 3.50
N SER A 183 18.65 -16.98 2.65
CA SER A 183 19.02 -15.65 2.16
C SER A 183 18.65 -14.50 3.12
N TRP A 184 17.99 -14.78 4.23
CA TRP A 184 17.47 -13.78 5.17
C TRP A 184 18.44 -13.44 6.28
N MET A 185 19.36 -14.37 6.56
CA MET A 185 20.35 -14.27 7.64
C MET A 185 21.77 -14.08 7.13
N ALA A 186 21.96 -14.11 5.81
CA ALA A 186 23.26 -13.98 5.19
C ALA A 186 23.48 -12.53 4.73
N THR A 187 24.03 -11.73 5.61
CA THR A 187 25.01 -10.65 5.29
C THR A 187 25.93 -10.50 6.45
#